data_42403f3f9d5af19ed94e2d8b204f7339
#
_entry.id   42403f3f9d5af19ed94e2d8b204f7339
#
_cell.length_a   1.000
_cell.length_b   1.000
_cell.length_c   1.000
_cell.angle_alpha   90.00
_cell.angle_beta   90.00
_cell.angle_gamma   90.00
#
_symmetry.space_group_name_H-M   'P 1'
#
loop_
_entity.id
_entity.type
_entity.pdbx_description
1 polymer ?
#
loop_
_entity_poly.entity_id
_entity_poly.type
_entity_poly.pdbx_seq_one_letter_code
_entity_poly.pdbx_strand_id
1 'polypeptide(L)'
;MSLPDCLNRQDALLTINTNMQPPLNEAIPGLSINPLFLDGENGLWVLRVKFAPGTTLPMHFHTGTVHFYTLAGCWHYLEYPEQKQTAGSYLYEPGGSIHTF
;
A
#
# COMPACT_ATOMS: atom_id res chain seq x y z
N MET A 1 13.85 -8.75 -7.16
CA MET A 1 14.19 -7.32 -7.17
C MET A 1 14.80 -6.93 -5.83
N SER A 2 15.92 -6.26 -5.86
CA SER A 2 16.54 -5.77 -4.64
C SER A 2 16.02 -4.38 -4.30
N LEU A 3 15.80 -4.11 -3.02
CA LEU A 3 15.38 -2.82 -2.52
C LEU A 3 16.59 -2.07 -1.95
N PRO A 4 16.57 -0.72 -1.98
CA PRO A 4 17.62 0.06 -1.36
C PRO A 4 17.77 -0.27 0.13
N ASP A 5 18.99 -0.41 0.61
CA ASP A 5 19.26 -0.74 2.00
C ASP A 5 18.72 0.32 2.97
N CYS A 6 18.68 1.59 2.54
CA CYS A 6 18.18 2.67 3.38
C CYS A 6 16.72 2.47 3.84
N LEU A 7 15.91 1.73 3.09
CA LEU A 7 14.52 1.45 3.45
C LEU A 7 14.41 0.48 4.62
N ASN A 8 15.48 -0.25 4.93
CA ASN A 8 15.51 -1.29 5.94
C ASN A 8 16.23 -0.85 7.22
N ARG A 9 16.70 0.38 7.27
CA ARG A 9 17.42 0.91 8.43
C ARG A 9 16.45 1.56 9.42
N GLN A 10 16.56 1.14 10.69
CA GLN A 10 15.74 1.65 11.78
C GLN A 10 16.51 2.55 12.74
N ASP A 11 17.82 2.65 12.55
CA ASP A 11 18.73 3.40 13.42
C ASP A 11 19.03 4.82 12.92
N ALA A 12 18.43 5.21 11.81
CA ALA A 12 18.69 6.49 11.17
C ALA A 12 17.41 7.16 10.70
N LEU A 13 17.44 8.48 10.64
CA LEU A 13 16.37 9.25 10.04
C LEU A 13 16.27 8.93 8.54
N LEU A 14 15.06 8.66 8.08
CA LEU A 14 14.79 8.36 6.67
C LEU A 14 13.85 9.42 6.10
N THR A 15 14.20 9.98 4.95
CA THR A 15 13.33 10.86 4.17
C THR A 15 13.26 10.35 2.74
N ILE A 16 12.06 10.18 2.21
CA ILE A 16 11.83 9.75 0.84
C ILE A 16 10.87 10.72 0.16
N ASN A 17 11.27 11.20 -1.02
CA ASN A 17 10.37 11.94 -1.89
C ASN A 17 9.93 11.00 -3.02
N THR A 18 8.66 10.59 -2.99
CA THR A 18 8.12 9.62 -3.95
C THR A 18 8.07 10.14 -5.38
N ASN A 19 8.11 11.47 -5.57
CA ASN A 19 8.19 12.05 -6.91
C ASN A 19 9.56 11.83 -7.57
N MET A 20 10.57 11.53 -6.76
CA MET A 20 11.95 11.29 -7.23
C MET A 20 12.34 9.82 -7.20
N GLN A 21 11.45 8.96 -6.72
CA GLN A 21 11.68 7.53 -6.61
C GLN A 21 10.95 6.80 -7.73
N PRO A 22 11.64 6.01 -8.57
CA PRO A 22 10.94 5.20 -9.57
C PRO A 22 10.09 4.14 -8.88
N PRO A 23 8.86 3.90 -9.36
CA PRO A 23 8.02 2.84 -8.81
C PRO A 23 8.58 1.46 -9.15
N LEU A 24 8.24 0.46 -8.34
CA LEU A 24 8.52 -0.93 -8.66
C LEU A 24 7.67 -1.37 -9.85
N ASN A 25 8.20 -2.33 -10.62
CA ASN A 25 7.49 -2.92 -11.73
C ASN A 25 6.21 -3.59 -11.25
N GLU A 26 5.18 -3.49 -12.07
CA GLU A 26 3.86 -3.98 -11.75
C GLU A 26 3.80 -5.51 -11.84
N ALA A 27 3.39 -6.15 -10.72
CA ALA A 27 3.00 -7.55 -10.75
C ALA A 27 1.55 -7.68 -11.25
N ILE A 28 0.74 -6.64 -11.06
CA ILE A 28 -0.66 -6.55 -11.50
C ILE A 28 -0.79 -5.32 -12.38
N PRO A 29 -1.39 -5.44 -13.58
CA PRO A 29 -1.58 -4.29 -14.46
C PRO A 29 -2.33 -3.16 -13.78
N GLY A 30 -1.81 -1.94 -13.91
CA GLY A 30 -2.41 -0.75 -13.32
C GLY A 30 -1.98 -0.45 -11.90
N LEU A 31 -1.19 -1.31 -11.26
CA LEU A 31 -0.71 -1.14 -9.89
C LEU A 31 0.74 -0.69 -9.88
N SER A 32 1.03 0.44 -9.23
CA SER A 32 2.39 0.93 -9.01
C SER A 32 2.65 1.05 -7.53
N ILE A 33 3.84 0.67 -7.07
CA ILE A 33 4.21 0.64 -5.66
C ILE A 33 5.53 1.40 -5.46
N ASN A 34 5.54 2.30 -4.46
CA ASN A 34 6.75 2.91 -3.94
C ASN A 34 6.94 2.41 -2.50
N PRO A 35 7.93 1.57 -2.21
CA PRO A 35 8.24 1.19 -0.84
C PRO A 35 8.86 2.38 -0.11
N LEU A 36 8.40 2.66 1.11
CA LEU A 36 8.85 3.79 1.91
C LEU A 36 9.65 3.36 3.13
N PHE A 37 9.31 2.22 3.72
CA PHE A 37 9.99 1.69 4.88
C PHE A 37 9.76 0.19 4.99
N LEU A 38 10.79 -0.55 5.35
CA LEU A 38 10.74 -1.99 5.52
C LEU A 38 11.41 -2.35 6.85
N ASP A 39 10.64 -2.97 7.73
CA ASP A 39 11.15 -3.51 9.00
C ASP A 39 10.98 -5.03 8.96
N GLY A 40 12.02 -5.71 8.52
CA GLY A 40 11.99 -7.16 8.37
C GLY A 40 11.91 -7.90 9.70
N GLU A 41 12.41 -7.30 10.80
CA GLU A 41 12.36 -7.93 12.12
C GLU A 41 10.95 -7.96 12.68
N ASN A 42 10.20 -6.87 12.50
CA ASN A 42 8.85 -6.74 13.03
C ASN A 42 7.76 -6.99 11.97
N GLY A 43 8.15 -7.23 10.73
CA GLY A 43 7.22 -7.49 9.65
C GLY A 43 6.38 -6.27 9.26
N LEU A 44 6.91 -5.07 9.43
CA LEU A 44 6.21 -3.83 9.10
C LEU A 44 6.68 -3.30 7.75
N TRP A 45 5.72 -3.01 6.87
CA TRP A 45 5.99 -2.39 5.58
C TRP A 45 5.18 -1.10 5.47
N VAL A 46 5.78 -0.06 4.91
CA VAL A 46 5.08 1.17 4.56
C VAL A 46 5.25 1.39 3.07
N LEU A 47 4.14 1.44 2.35
CA LEU A 47 4.12 1.53 0.91
C LEU A 47 3.23 2.70 0.48
N ARG A 48 3.62 3.37 -0.60
CA ARG A 48 2.70 4.20 -1.38
C ARG A 48 2.26 3.40 -2.59
N VAL A 49 0.94 3.29 -2.76
CA VAL A 49 0.35 2.49 -3.84
C VAL A 49 -0.48 3.39 -4.73
N LYS A 50 -0.35 3.21 -6.04
CA LYS A 50 -1.13 3.94 -7.03
C LYS A 50 -1.83 2.95 -7.93
N PHE A 51 -3.14 3.13 -8.12
CA PHE A 51 -3.95 2.32 -9.02
C PHE A 51 -4.38 3.17 -10.22
N ALA A 52 -4.25 2.62 -11.43
CA ALA A 52 -4.89 3.20 -12.60
C ALA A 52 -6.41 3.01 -12.49
N PRO A 53 -7.24 3.92 -13.06
CA PRO A 53 -8.68 3.75 -13.07
C PRO A 53 -9.10 2.40 -13.62
N GLY A 54 -10.08 1.76 -12.96
CA GLY A 54 -10.57 0.44 -13.37
C GLY A 54 -9.72 -0.74 -12.93
N THR A 55 -8.62 -0.52 -12.21
CA THR A 55 -7.80 -1.61 -11.68
C THR A 55 -8.58 -2.41 -10.65
N THR A 56 -8.50 -3.74 -10.74
CA THR A 56 -9.10 -4.65 -9.78
C THR A 56 -8.02 -5.57 -9.24
N LEU A 57 -8.11 -5.95 -7.97
CA LEU A 57 -7.25 -6.93 -7.34
C LEU A 57 -8.05 -8.19 -7.02
N PRO A 58 -7.44 -9.38 -7.14
CA PRO A 58 -8.12 -10.60 -6.72
C PRO A 58 -8.37 -10.60 -5.21
N MET A 59 -9.28 -11.44 -4.77
CA MET A 59 -9.53 -11.67 -3.36
C MET A 59 -8.23 -12.04 -2.66
N HIS A 60 -7.93 -11.38 -1.56
CA HIS A 60 -6.70 -11.61 -0.81
C HIS A 60 -6.91 -11.28 0.66
N PHE A 61 -5.94 -11.65 1.48
CA PHE A 61 -5.91 -11.28 2.89
C PHE A 61 -4.46 -11.02 3.33
N HIS A 62 -4.33 -10.30 4.44
CA HIS A 62 -3.06 -10.06 5.11
C HIS A 62 -3.08 -10.74 6.47
N THR A 63 -1.95 -11.29 6.90
CA THR A 63 -1.84 -11.92 8.22
C THR A 63 -1.78 -10.88 9.34
N GLY A 64 -1.20 -9.70 9.06
CA GLY A 64 -1.14 -8.58 9.99
C GLY A 64 -2.22 -7.54 9.75
N THR A 65 -2.24 -6.52 10.59
CA THR A 65 -3.15 -5.38 10.43
C THR A 65 -2.67 -4.45 9.32
N VAL A 66 -3.60 -3.74 8.70
CA VAL A 66 -3.30 -2.73 7.68
C VAL A 66 -3.91 -1.40 8.09
N HIS A 67 -3.11 -0.34 7.98
CA HIS A 67 -3.55 1.04 8.10
C HIS A 67 -3.41 1.70 6.73
N PHE A 68 -4.49 2.20 6.17
CA PHE A 68 -4.52 2.71 4.82
C PHE A 68 -5.04 4.15 4.82
N TYR A 69 -4.28 5.07 4.28
CA TYR A 69 -4.70 6.47 4.13
C TYR A 69 -4.77 6.82 2.65
N THR A 70 -5.95 7.24 2.19
CA THR A 70 -6.15 7.61 0.79
C THR A 70 -5.74 9.07 0.57
N LEU A 71 -4.82 9.29 -0.36
CA LEU A 71 -4.30 10.61 -0.68
C LEU A 71 -5.10 11.28 -1.80
N ALA A 72 -5.59 10.51 -2.78
CA ALA A 72 -6.32 11.04 -3.92
C ALA A 72 -7.20 9.94 -4.53
N GLY A 73 -8.21 10.34 -5.28
CA GLY A 73 -9.08 9.41 -6.01
C GLY A 73 -10.23 8.89 -5.19
N CYS A 74 -10.82 7.81 -5.68
CA CYS A 74 -11.93 7.12 -5.02
C CYS A 74 -11.84 5.63 -5.31
N TRP A 75 -11.96 4.82 -4.27
CA TRP A 75 -11.94 3.37 -4.40
C TRP A 75 -12.77 2.73 -3.29
N HIS A 76 -13.09 1.46 -3.43
CA HIS A 76 -13.79 0.69 -2.40
C HIS A 76 -13.53 -0.79 -2.57
N TYR A 77 -13.72 -1.56 -1.49
CA TYR A 77 -13.77 -3.02 -1.60
C TYR A 77 -15.12 -3.45 -2.15
N LEU A 78 -15.15 -4.51 -2.95
CA LEU A 78 -16.39 -5.03 -3.51
C LEU A 78 -17.36 -5.49 -2.42
N GLU A 79 -16.84 -5.94 -1.28
CA GLU A 79 -17.64 -6.36 -0.12
C GLU A 79 -18.28 -5.18 0.62
N TYR A 80 -17.76 -3.97 0.42
CA TYR A 80 -18.22 -2.76 1.14
C TYR A 80 -18.41 -1.58 0.16
N PRO A 81 -19.33 -1.70 -0.81
CA PRO A 81 -19.46 -0.67 -1.85
C PRO A 81 -19.92 0.69 -1.34
N GLU A 82 -20.58 0.73 -0.17
CA GLU A 82 -21.03 1.96 0.46
C GLU A 82 -19.91 2.68 1.24
N GLN A 83 -18.81 2.01 1.51
CA GLN A 83 -17.66 2.58 2.24
C GLN A 83 -16.60 3.06 1.26
N LYS A 84 -16.86 4.20 0.64
CA LYS A 84 -15.95 4.76 -0.35
C LYS A 84 -14.77 5.45 0.31
N GLN A 85 -13.58 5.14 -0.19
CA GLN A 85 -12.33 5.75 0.24
C GLN A 85 -11.98 6.87 -0.72
N THR A 86 -11.95 8.09 -0.20
CA THR A 86 -11.60 9.30 -0.95
C THR A 86 -10.43 10.00 -0.28
N ALA A 87 -9.94 11.09 -0.86
CA ALA A 87 -8.84 11.85 -0.25
C ALA A 87 -9.18 12.22 1.20
N GLY A 88 -8.29 11.85 2.12
CA GLY A 88 -8.49 12.05 3.55
C GLY A 88 -9.13 10.87 4.28
N SER A 89 -9.53 9.82 3.57
CA SER A 89 -10.11 8.64 4.21
C SER A 89 -9.05 7.76 4.85
N TYR A 90 -9.34 7.28 6.05
CA TYR A 90 -8.52 6.31 6.77
C TYR A 90 -9.26 4.99 6.88
N LEU A 91 -8.56 3.91 6.59
CA LEU A 91 -9.10 2.55 6.66
C LEU A 91 -8.20 1.70 7.55
N TYR A 92 -8.82 0.92 8.43
CA TYR A 92 -8.15 -0.10 9.21
C TYR A 92 -8.65 -1.47 8.81
N GLU A 93 -7.71 -2.38 8.54
CA GLU A 93 -8.01 -3.78 8.27
C GLU A 93 -7.43 -4.65 9.38
N PRO A 94 -8.26 -5.42 10.10
CA PRO A 94 -7.75 -6.40 11.03
C PRO A 94 -6.99 -7.52 10.29
N GLY A 95 -6.02 -8.12 10.98
CA GLY A 95 -5.30 -9.26 10.43
C GLY A 95 -6.25 -10.39 10.06
N GLY A 96 -6.02 -11.00 8.90
CA GLY A 96 -6.84 -12.09 8.39
C GLY A 96 -8.12 -11.69 7.69
N SER A 97 -8.45 -10.39 7.60
CA SER A 97 -9.64 -9.97 6.84
C SER A 97 -9.46 -10.26 5.35
N ILE A 98 -10.53 -10.72 4.72
CA ILE A 98 -10.55 -11.07 3.30
C ILE A 98 -11.29 -9.97 2.54
N HIS A 99 -10.71 -9.51 1.44
CA HIS A 99 -11.31 -8.43 0.66
C HIS A 99 -10.90 -8.48 -0.81
N THR A 100 -11.71 -7.83 -1.64
CA THR A 100 -11.54 -7.73 -3.10
C THR A 100 -11.82 -6.29 -3.56
N PHE A 101 -11.07 -5.80 -4.52
CA PHE A 101 -11.45 -4.54 -5.17
C PHE A 101 -10.99 -4.43 -6.62
#